data_6f05ca047023eb6140d8f2f44e404e13
#
_entry.id   6f05ca047023eb6140d8f2f44e404e13
#
_cell.length_a   1.000
_cell.length_b   1.000
_cell.length_c   1.000
_cell.angle_alpha   90.00
_cell.angle_beta   90.00
_cell.angle_gamma   90.00
#
_symmetry.space_group_name_H-M   'P 1'
#
loop_
_entity.id
_entity.type
_entity.pdbx_description
1 polymer ?
#
loop_
_entity_poly.entity_id
_entity_poly.type
_entity_poly.pdbx_seq_one_letter_code
_entity_poly.pdbx_strand_id
1 'polypeptide(L)'
;MTSFIHLHNHSDFSLLESSQSIQSIVDKAKSLSMKSIALTEKGNLFSMIDFYKYANKSGIKPILGCEIEIKHHIRPSFSLVLLAKNKQGYLNLMKLVSLSHINTNHHPMIEQEVLERYKEGLIVLSAGLNGEITHFASLGNYQSAHDTAQKYKNTFGEDFYIEIQNHGLEAEINSHKVLSQLSNDLSIPMVATNNTYYTNKEDAESCDIIRCIGSGHNIQDPNRPISESNEYYIKSEDKMRILFKDYSEAIENSYKIAEKCNVEINMDELFLPPFDIPKKSNATNADEYLYELCDNAILNKYDKKDSIITERLQYELDIISKMGFASYFLITQDFVKYARDHDIPVGPGRGSAVGSLVSYLTGITNLDPLRYNLIFERFLNPDRISMPDIDIDFCIEGREKVINYIKKRYGEKSVAQIITFGSMKAKSVIRDVGRVLGMSYGEVDKIAKMIPDELKMTIDKAQNINKDLAKLIKQDSSCKTLINHSKKLEGLHRHASTHAAGIVIAP
;
A
#
# COMPACT_ATOMS: atom_id res chain seq x y z
N MET A 1 28.17 -8.62 14.12
CA MET A 1 26.83 -8.74 13.57
C MET A 1 26.09 -7.47 13.95
N THR A 2 25.34 -6.85 13.01
CA THR A 2 24.54 -5.66 13.31
C THR A 2 23.46 -6.00 14.33
N SER A 3 23.38 -5.21 15.40
CA SER A 3 22.39 -5.37 16.48
C SER A 3 21.36 -4.24 16.52
N PHE A 4 21.39 -3.33 15.53
CA PHE A 4 20.42 -2.26 15.36
C PHE A 4 19.56 -2.48 14.14
N ILE A 5 18.26 -2.31 14.28
CA ILE A 5 17.27 -2.40 13.21
C ILE A 5 16.40 -1.14 13.22
N HIS A 6 16.23 -0.51 12.06
CA HIS A 6 15.26 0.57 11.92
C HIS A 6 13.82 0.04 11.99
N LEU A 7 13.08 0.47 13.01
CA LEU A 7 11.71 0.03 13.29
C LEU A 7 10.65 1.08 12.96
N HIS A 8 11.04 2.31 12.58
CA HIS A 8 10.13 3.41 12.31
C HIS A 8 10.56 4.12 11.01
N ASN A 9 9.96 3.74 9.90
CA ASN A 9 10.32 4.22 8.56
C ASN A 9 9.07 4.44 7.71
N HIS A 10 9.12 5.46 6.85
CA HIS A 10 8.06 5.83 5.93
C HIS A 10 8.56 5.84 4.50
N SER A 11 7.83 5.19 3.57
CA SER A 11 8.10 5.32 2.14
C SER A 11 7.23 6.43 1.52
N ASP A 12 7.35 6.58 0.21
CA ASP A 12 6.53 7.49 -0.60
C ASP A 12 5.02 7.12 -0.60
N PHE A 13 4.63 5.99 0.00
CA PHE A 13 3.24 5.68 0.31
C PHE A 13 2.72 6.37 1.59
N SER A 14 3.58 6.99 2.39
CA SER A 14 3.21 8.10 3.28
C SER A 14 3.15 9.36 2.43
N LEU A 15 2.05 9.48 1.68
CA LEU A 15 1.89 10.36 0.51
C LEU A 15 2.26 11.81 0.82
N LEU A 16 3.21 12.36 0.04
CA LEU A 16 3.71 13.73 0.15
C LEU A 16 4.39 14.08 1.49
N GLU A 17 4.74 13.08 2.30
CA GLU A 17 5.51 13.26 3.54
C GLU A 17 6.94 12.70 3.44
N SER A 18 7.12 11.61 2.69
CA SER A 18 8.41 10.92 2.52
C SER A 18 8.89 10.94 1.07
N SER A 19 10.20 11.07 0.88
CA SER A 19 10.85 11.09 -0.43
C SER A 19 11.68 9.84 -0.73
N GLN A 20 11.46 8.74 -0.01
CA GLN A 20 12.16 7.47 -0.25
C GLN A 20 11.20 6.38 -0.74
N SER A 21 11.64 5.61 -1.74
CA SER A 21 10.89 4.45 -2.23
C SER A 21 11.15 3.21 -1.38
N ILE A 22 10.26 2.20 -1.50
CA ILE A 22 10.47 0.88 -0.90
C ILE A 22 11.85 0.33 -1.27
N GLN A 23 12.22 0.41 -2.56
CA GLN A 23 13.49 -0.08 -3.06
C GLN A 23 14.66 0.62 -2.38
N SER A 24 14.63 1.97 -2.30
CA SER A 24 15.72 2.72 -1.67
C SER A 24 15.89 2.41 -0.18
N ILE A 25 14.79 2.16 0.55
CA ILE A 25 14.80 1.75 1.96
C ILE A 25 15.50 0.39 2.12
N VAL A 26 15.07 -0.61 1.35
CA VAL A 26 15.59 -1.98 1.44
C VAL A 26 17.06 -2.06 0.97
N ASP A 27 17.39 -1.38 -0.13
CA ASP A 27 18.76 -1.34 -0.66
C ASP A 27 19.72 -0.63 0.30
N LYS A 28 19.25 0.44 0.98
CA LYS A 28 20.02 1.11 2.02
C LYS A 28 20.24 0.20 3.22
N ALA A 29 19.22 -0.48 3.72
CA ALA A 29 19.36 -1.46 4.80
C ALA A 29 20.39 -2.55 4.45
N LYS A 30 20.32 -3.08 3.23
CA LYS A 30 21.28 -4.06 2.71
C LYS A 30 22.70 -3.50 2.67
N SER A 31 22.87 -2.26 2.17
CA SER A 31 24.19 -1.60 2.11
C SER A 31 24.80 -1.36 3.48
N LEU A 32 23.97 -1.20 4.50
CA LEU A 32 24.36 -1.07 5.91
C LEU A 32 24.47 -2.43 6.64
N SER A 33 24.38 -3.54 5.91
CA SER A 33 24.45 -4.91 6.43
C SER A 33 23.37 -5.26 7.46
N MET A 34 22.24 -4.55 7.47
CA MET A 34 21.09 -4.88 8.32
C MET A 34 20.43 -6.18 7.84
N LYS A 35 19.94 -6.98 8.79
CA LYS A 35 19.25 -8.25 8.50
C LYS A 35 17.75 -8.09 8.30
N SER A 36 17.20 -7.03 8.86
CA SER A 36 15.77 -6.70 8.84
C SER A 36 15.59 -5.19 8.73
N ILE A 37 14.40 -4.77 8.33
CA ILE A 37 13.97 -3.38 8.39
C ILE A 37 12.44 -3.35 8.52
N ALA A 38 11.90 -2.40 9.25
CA ALA A 38 10.46 -2.18 9.31
C ALA A 38 10.01 -1.16 8.27
N LEU A 39 8.75 -1.26 7.87
CA LEU A 39 8.03 -0.22 7.16
C LEU A 39 6.76 0.09 7.92
N THR A 40 6.56 1.36 8.27
CA THR A 40 5.49 1.83 9.16
C THR A 40 4.83 3.07 8.58
N GLU A 41 4.16 2.90 7.43
CA GLU A 41 3.48 3.99 6.75
C GLU A 41 2.49 4.70 7.68
N LYS A 42 2.27 5.98 7.47
CA LYS A 42 1.36 6.77 8.26
C LYS A 42 -0.09 6.51 7.85
N GLY A 43 -0.82 5.83 8.73
CA GLY A 43 -2.24 5.55 8.60
C GLY A 43 -2.64 4.65 7.43
N ASN A 44 -1.71 3.91 6.82
CA ASN A 44 -2.05 3.02 5.71
C ASN A 44 -1.10 1.80 5.62
N LEU A 45 -1.50 0.82 4.79
CA LEU A 45 -0.72 -0.39 4.48
C LEU A 45 -0.53 -0.57 2.96
N PHE A 46 -0.57 0.50 2.19
CA PHE A 46 -0.56 0.45 0.73
C PHE A 46 0.67 -0.23 0.15
N SER A 47 1.81 -0.02 0.78
CA SER A 47 3.12 -0.52 0.37
C SER A 47 3.44 -1.94 0.83
N MET A 48 2.67 -2.53 1.77
CA MET A 48 3.09 -3.70 2.55
C MET A 48 3.41 -4.94 1.71
N ILE A 49 2.61 -5.26 0.69
CA ILE A 49 2.83 -6.44 -0.15
C ILE A 49 4.07 -6.27 -1.03
N ASP A 50 4.25 -5.09 -1.62
CA ASP A 50 5.42 -4.80 -2.46
C ASP A 50 6.70 -4.75 -1.61
N PHE A 51 6.63 -4.17 -0.41
CA PHE A 51 7.71 -4.19 0.55
C PHE A 51 8.09 -5.62 0.96
N TYR A 52 7.09 -6.45 1.34
CA TYR A 52 7.31 -7.86 1.69
C TYR A 52 8.02 -8.63 0.59
N LYS A 53 7.54 -8.49 -0.65
CA LYS A 53 8.14 -9.15 -1.82
C LYS A 53 9.57 -8.68 -2.07
N TYR A 54 9.79 -7.37 -2.10
CA TYR A 54 11.08 -6.80 -2.44
C TYR A 54 12.14 -7.07 -1.36
N ALA A 55 11.79 -6.95 -0.09
CA ALA A 55 12.69 -7.23 1.03
C ALA A 55 13.11 -8.71 1.05
N ASN A 56 12.15 -9.66 0.95
CA ASN A 56 12.48 -11.08 0.88
C ASN A 56 13.37 -11.43 -0.32
N LYS A 57 13.06 -10.90 -1.50
CA LYS A 57 13.89 -11.07 -2.71
C LYS A 57 15.32 -10.52 -2.51
N SER A 58 15.48 -9.46 -1.73
CA SER A 58 16.76 -8.83 -1.44
C SER A 58 17.53 -9.50 -0.31
N GLY A 59 16.94 -10.50 0.38
CA GLY A 59 17.52 -11.20 1.52
C GLY A 59 17.45 -10.38 2.83
N ILE A 60 16.51 -9.44 2.92
CA ILE A 60 16.21 -8.63 4.11
C ILE A 60 14.87 -9.07 4.69
N LYS A 61 14.82 -9.37 5.99
CA LYS A 61 13.58 -9.72 6.69
C LYS A 61 12.67 -8.50 6.80
N PRO A 62 11.45 -8.51 6.21
CA PRO A 62 10.50 -7.41 6.35
C PRO A 62 9.81 -7.45 7.73
N ILE A 63 9.71 -6.30 8.36
CA ILE A 63 8.89 -6.10 9.56
C ILE A 63 7.72 -5.20 9.14
N LEU A 64 6.50 -5.74 9.21
CA LEU A 64 5.30 -5.06 8.74
C LEU A 64 4.68 -4.26 9.87
N GLY A 65 4.46 -2.96 9.65
CA GLY A 65 3.92 -2.08 10.67
C GLY A 65 3.13 -0.90 10.10
N CYS A 66 2.65 -0.06 10.98
CA CYS A 66 1.95 1.18 10.63
C CYS A 66 2.07 2.18 11.78
N GLU A 67 2.35 3.45 11.49
CA GLU A 67 2.10 4.55 12.40
C GLU A 67 0.62 4.89 12.34
N ILE A 68 -0.08 4.76 13.47
CA ILE A 68 -1.52 4.99 13.57
C ILE A 68 -1.83 6.08 14.58
N GLU A 69 -2.84 6.89 14.30
CA GLU A 69 -3.28 7.95 15.20
C GLU A 69 -4.42 7.48 16.11
N ILE A 70 -4.24 7.73 17.41
CA ILE A 70 -5.22 7.46 18.46
C ILE A 70 -5.88 8.78 18.84
N LYS A 71 -7.20 8.84 18.79
CA LYS A 71 -7.97 10.02 19.16
C LYS A 71 -7.76 10.39 20.62
N HIS A 72 -7.64 11.69 20.89
CA HIS A 72 -7.39 12.19 22.22
C HIS A 72 -8.20 13.46 22.51
N HIS A 73 -8.46 13.74 23.81
CA HIS A 73 -9.30 14.86 24.23
C HIS A 73 -8.54 16.21 24.37
N ILE A 74 -7.22 16.19 24.56
CA ILE A 74 -6.40 17.41 24.70
C ILE A 74 -5.97 17.95 23.32
N ARG A 75 -5.68 17.06 22.37
CA ARG A 75 -5.37 17.38 20.98
C ARG A 75 -6.06 16.35 20.07
N PRO A 76 -6.17 16.60 18.76
CA PRO A 76 -6.93 15.70 17.89
C PRO A 76 -6.52 14.24 18.00
N SER A 77 -5.20 13.97 18.04
CA SER A 77 -4.67 12.60 18.12
C SER A 77 -3.23 12.57 18.62
N PHE A 78 -2.78 11.38 19.01
CA PHE A 78 -1.38 11.01 19.22
C PHE A 78 -1.04 9.76 18.41
N SER A 79 0.21 9.66 17.96
CA SER A 79 0.67 8.52 17.19
C SER A 79 1.11 7.36 18.09
N LEU A 80 0.95 6.14 17.57
CA LEU A 80 1.63 4.91 18.03
C LEU A 80 2.21 4.20 16.80
N VAL A 81 3.35 3.53 16.98
CA VAL A 81 3.89 2.63 15.95
C VAL A 81 3.50 1.21 16.30
N LEU A 82 2.77 0.56 15.42
CA LEU A 82 2.31 -0.81 15.57
C LEU A 82 3.10 -1.72 14.63
N LEU A 83 3.70 -2.79 15.17
CA LEU A 83 4.44 -3.79 14.40
C LEU A 83 3.72 -5.13 14.51
N ALA A 84 3.51 -5.82 13.40
CA ALA A 84 2.92 -7.15 13.39
C ALA A 84 3.95 -8.20 13.83
N LYS A 85 3.66 -8.89 14.94
CA LYS A 85 4.49 -9.95 15.49
C LYS A 85 4.33 -11.26 14.73
N ASN A 86 3.12 -11.53 14.25
CA ASN A 86 2.73 -12.76 13.56
C ASN A 86 1.55 -12.51 12.60
N LYS A 87 1.02 -13.57 11.97
CA LYS A 87 -0.12 -13.48 11.05
C LYS A 87 -1.35 -12.82 11.70
N GLN A 88 -1.67 -13.15 12.97
CA GLN A 88 -2.81 -12.54 13.68
C GLN A 88 -2.60 -11.04 13.86
N GLY A 89 -1.38 -10.60 14.26
CA GLY A 89 -1.03 -9.19 14.35
C GLY A 89 -1.18 -8.46 13.02
N TYR A 90 -0.77 -9.07 11.91
CA TYR A 90 -0.95 -8.48 10.58
C TYR A 90 -2.44 -8.34 10.20
N LEU A 91 -3.27 -9.34 10.48
CA LEU A 91 -4.72 -9.26 10.27
C LEU A 91 -5.36 -8.15 11.13
N ASN A 92 -4.96 -8.05 12.39
CA ASN A 92 -5.42 -7.01 13.29
C ASN A 92 -4.96 -5.61 12.82
N LEU A 93 -3.73 -5.49 12.34
CA LEU A 93 -3.21 -4.23 11.78
C LEU A 93 -4.03 -3.78 10.57
N MET A 94 -4.34 -4.69 9.64
CA MET A 94 -5.24 -4.39 8.51
C MET A 94 -6.61 -3.92 8.97
N LYS A 95 -7.15 -4.55 10.04
CA LYS A 95 -8.44 -4.18 10.61
C LYS A 95 -8.43 -2.79 11.24
N LEU A 96 -7.41 -2.48 12.04
CA LEU A 96 -7.23 -1.17 12.67
C LEU A 96 -7.11 -0.05 11.63
N VAL A 97 -6.26 -0.25 10.61
CA VAL A 97 -6.11 0.71 9.53
C VAL A 97 -7.41 0.89 8.74
N SER A 98 -8.13 -0.19 8.41
CA SER A 98 -9.43 -0.08 7.73
C SER A 98 -10.45 0.71 8.56
N LEU A 99 -10.53 0.43 9.87
CA LEU A 99 -11.45 1.13 10.77
C LEU A 99 -11.08 2.61 10.97
N SER A 100 -9.80 2.97 10.92
CA SER A 100 -9.38 4.36 11.02
C SER A 100 -9.87 5.22 9.85
N HIS A 101 -10.00 4.63 8.65
CA HIS A 101 -10.51 5.32 7.47
C HIS A 101 -12.03 5.34 7.35
N ILE A 102 -12.72 4.30 7.85
CA ILE A 102 -14.19 4.19 7.72
C ILE A 102 -14.91 5.13 8.69
N ASN A 103 -14.35 5.31 9.88
CA ASN A 103 -15.04 6.00 10.99
C ASN A 103 -14.71 7.50 11.11
N THR A 104 -13.90 8.06 10.20
CA THR A 104 -13.46 9.46 10.29
C THR A 104 -13.66 10.21 8.97
N ASN A 105 -14.10 11.47 9.08
CA ASN A 105 -14.39 12.29 7.89
C ASN A 105 -13.16 13.01 7.30
N HIS A 106 -12.02 13.12 8.01
CA HIS A 106 -10.91 13.98 7.56
C HIS A 106 -9.51 13.41 7.83
N HIS A 107 -9.27 12.73 8.96
CA HIS A 107 -7.97 12.12 9.28
C HIS A 107 -8.16 10.71 9.81
N PRO A 108 -7.40 9.72 9.30
CA PRO A 108 -7.52 8.34 9.76
C PRO A 108 -7.02 8.23 11.21
N MET A 109 -7.94 8.00 12.14
CA MET A 109 -7.65 7.80 13.56
C MET A 109 -8.60 6.76 14.16
N ILE A 110 -8.23 6.15 15.26
CA ILE A 110 -9.06 5.20 15.99
C ILE A 110 -9.25 5.62 17.45
N GLU A 111 -10.36 5.15 18.03
CA GLU A 111 -10.57 5.24 19.47
C GLU A 111 -9.70 4.19 20.19
N GLN A 112 -9.36 4.47 21.44
CA GLN A 112 -8.52 3.58 22.26
C GLN A 112 -9.14 2.17 22.41
N GLU A 113 -10.44 2.08 22.56
CA GLU A 113 -11.19 0.82 22.73
C GLU A 113 -11.09 -0.06 21.46
N VAL A 114 -10.98 0.56 20.30
CA VAL A 114 -10.77 -0.17 19.03
C VAL A 114 -9.38 -0.79 19.00
N LEU A 115 -8.35 -0.04 19.42
CA LEU A 115 -6.99 -0.57 19.54
C LEU A 115 -6.94 -1.76 20.52
N GLU A 116 -7.55 -1.63 21.68
CA GLU A 116 -7.58 -2.70 22.71
C GLU A 116 -8.27 -3.97 22.21
N ARG A 117 -9.31 -3.84 21.38
CA ARG A 117 -10.05 -4.98 20.78
C ARG A 117 -9.20 -5.77 19.80
N TYR A 118 -8.28 -5.11 19.08
CA TYR A 118 -7.47 -5.72 18.02
C TYR A 118 -5.98 -5.75 18.36
N LYS A 119 -5.63 -5.79 19.65
CA LYS A 119 -4.24 -5.72 20.15
C LYS A 119 -3.41 -7.00 19.95
N GLU A 120 -4.06 -8.14 19.77
CA GLU A 120 -3.38 -9.44 19.73
C GLU A 120 -2.36 -9.52 18.59
N GLY A 121 -1.16 -10.02 18.90
CA GLY A 121 -0.09 -10.18 17.93
C GLY A 121 0.58 -8.87 17.47
N LEU A 122 0.35 -7.76 18.18
CA LEU A 122 0.99 -6.47 17.93
C LEU A 122 2.07 -6.16 18.96
N ILE A 123 3.18 -5.59 18.49
CA ILE A 123 4.16 -4.88 19.29
C ILE A 123 3.90 -3.39 19.09
N VAL A 124 3.98 -2.62 20.19
CA VAL A 124 3.62 -1.20 20.20
C VAL A 124 4.79 -0.36 20.69
N LEU A 125 5.15 0.66 19.89
CA LEU A 125 6.15 1.68 20.26
C LEU A 125 5.45 3.03 20.45
N SER A 126 5.96 3.84 21.40
CA SER A 126 5.30 5.09 21.82
C SER A 126 5.45 6.28 20.86
N ALA A 127 5.98 6.09 19.65
CA ALA A 127 6.05 7.06 18.53
C ALA A 127 6.78 8.39 18.78
N GLY A 128 7.78 8.41 19.69
CA GLY A 128 8.59 9.61 19.95
C GLY A 128 7.76 10.86 20.27
N LEU A 129 8.15 12.05 19.79
CA LEU A 129 7.44 13.32 20.06
C LEU A 129 5.99 13.36 19.55
N ASN A 130 5.64 12.55 18.55
CA ASN A 130 4.27 12.44 18.05
C ASN A 130 3.39 11.60 18.98
N GLY A 131 3.99 10.80 19.88
CA GLY A 131 3.29 9.98 20.84
C GLY A 131 2.96 10.74 22.13
N GLU A 132 1.94 10.29 22.82
CA GLU A 132 1.39 10.92 24.03
C GLU A 132 2.41 10.95 25.17
N ILE A 133 3.14 9.85 25.42
CA ILE A 133 4.09 9.72 26.52
C ILE A 133 5.25 10.73 26.38
N THR A 134 5.89 10.77 25.21
CA THR A 134 7.02 11.66 24.97
C THR A 134 6.56 13.12 24.92
N HIS A 135 5.36 13.39 24.43
CA HIS A 135 4.77 14.72 24.47
C HIS A 135 4.66 15.24 25.93
N PHE A 136 4.07 14.47 26.84
CA PHE A 136 3.98 14.88 28.24
C PHE A 136 5.37 14.95 28.92
N ALA A 137 6.27 14.02 28.61
CA ALA A 137 7.63 14.03 29.12
C ALA A 137 8.40 15.28 28.68
N SER A 138 8.25 15.73 27.44
CA SER A 138 8.90 16.94 26.90
C SER A 138 8.40 18.24 27.56
N LEU A 139 7.15 18.23 28.06
CA LEU A 139 6.56 19.33 28.83
C LEU A 139 6.86 19.25 30.34
N GLY A 140 7.65 18.28 30.79
CA GLY A 140 7.94 18.06 32.20
C GLY A 140 6.78 17.49 33.03
N ASN A 141 5.69 17.05 32.36
CA ASN A 141 4.53 16.47 33.03
C ASN A 141 4.71 14.96 33.24
N TYR A 142 5.48 14.63 34.27
CA TYR A 142 5.80 13.22 34.62
C TYR A 142 4.53 12.41 34.92
N GLN A 143 3.57 12.95 35.68
CA GLN A 143 2.38 12.18 36.10
C GLN A 143 1.54 11.76 34.87
N SER A 144 1.25 12.66 33.94
CA SER A 144 0.49 12.30 32.73
C SER A 144 1.24 11.30 31.85
N ALA A 145 2.57 11.46 31.73
CA ALA A 145 3.40 10.50 31.00
C ALA A 145 3.38 9.11 31.67
N HIS A 146 3.45 9.06 33.02
CA HIS A 146 3.40 7.84 33.80
C HIS A 146 2.06 7.11 33.65
N ASP A 147 0.95 7.82 33.82
CA ASP A 147 -0.39 7.23 33.75
C ASP A 147 -0.68 6.67 32.35
N THR A 148 -0.26 7.38 31.31
CA THR A 148 -0.34 6.91 29.91
C THR A 148 0.52 5.67 29.69
N ALA A 149 1.77 5.67 30.14
CA ALA A 149 2.68 4.53 30.01
C ALA A 149 2.15 3.29 30.76
N GLN A 150 1.62 3.49 31.97
CA GLN A 150 1.00 2.42 32.76
C GLN A 150 -0.24 1.83 32.05
N LYS A 151 -1.06 2.67 31.42
CA LYS A 151 -2.23 2.23 30.63
C LYS A 151 -1.80 1.34 29.47
N TYR A 152 -0.80 1.76 28.67
CA TYR A 152 -0.29 0.95 27.56
C TYR A 152 0.40 -0.33 28.03
N LYS A 153 1.16 -0.28 29.15
CA LYS A 153 1.73 -1.48 29.76
C LYS A 153 0.65 -2.49 30.17
N ASN A 154 -0.42 -2.03 30.80
CA ASN A 154 -1.54 -2.89 31.21
C ASN A 154 -2.23 -3.52 29.98
N THR A 155 -2.27 -2.81 28.85
CA THR A 155 -2.91 -3.28 27.62
C THR A 155 -2.04 -4.27 26.83
N PHE A 156 -0.73 -4.00 26.69
CA PHE A 156 0.16 -4.73 25.79
C PHE A 156 1.22 -5.57 26.51
N GLY A 157 1.40 -5.40 27.82
CA GLY A 157 2.36 -6.16 28.62
C GLY A 157 3.80 -6.00 28.14
N GLU A 158 4.44 -7.12 27.81
CA GLU A 158 5.84 -7.20 27.34
C GLU A 158 6.02 -6.77 25.87
N ASP A 159 4.96 -6.53 25.14
CA ASP A 159 4.97 -6.09 23.74
C ASP A 159 4.81 -4.56 23.62
N PHE A 160 4.88 -3.82 24.75
CA PHE A 160 4.92 -2.36 24.77
C PHE A 160 6.34 -1.85 25.06
N TYR A 161 6.80 -0.85 24.27
CA TYR A 161 8.10 -0.23 24.37
C TYR A 161 8.02 1.29 24.38
N ILE A 162 8.77 1.94 25.25
CA ILE A 162 8.99 3.39 25.21
C ILE A 162 10.00 3.68 24.12
N GLU A 163 9.56 4.37 23.08
CA GLU A 163 10.39 4.77 21.93
C GLU A 163 11.14 6.05 22.23
N ILE A 164 12.46 6.02 22.07
CA ILE A 164 13.33 7.19 22.14
C ILE A 164 13.95 7.50 20.78
N GLN A 165 13.95 8.78 20.42
CA GLN A 165 14.49 9.30 19.16
C GLN A 165 15.50 10.40 19.43
N ASN A 166 16.43 10.63 18.49
CA ASN A 166 17.40 11.71 18.56
C ASN A 166 17.69 12.25 17.15
N HIS A 167 16.89 13.24 16.74
CA HIS A 167 17.08 14.02 15.52
C HIS A 167 17.81 15.34 15.80
N GLY A 168 18.36 15.52 17.02
CA GLY A 168 19.00 16.74 17.47
C GLY A 168 18.03 17.80 17.99
N LEU A 169 16.76 17.45 18.19
CA LEU A 169 15.75 18.35 18.75
C LEU A 169 15.88 18.43 20.28
N GLU A 170 15.83 19.64 20.82
CA GLU A 170 15.94 19.87 22.27
C GLU A 170 14.85 19.13 23.05
N ALA A 171 13.63 19.12 22.53
CA ALA A 171 12.48 18.44 23.14
C ALA A 171 12.69 16.92 23.26
N GLU A 172 13.31 16.27 22.25
CA GLU A 172 13.67 14.85 22.32
C GLU A 172 14.71 14.61 23.43
N ILE A 173 15.82 15.36 23.38
CA ILE A 173 16.94 15.18 24.29
C ILE A 173 16.49 15.40 25.75
N ASN A 174 15.70 16.45 25.99
CA ASN A 174 15.18 16.77 27.32
C ASN A 174 14.21 15.70 27.84
N SER A 175 13.44 15.05 26.96
CA SER A 175 12.51 13.98 27.34
C SER A 175 13.21 12.69 27.77
N HIS A 176 14.43 12.40 27.29
CA HIS A 176 15.12 11.12 27.53
C HIS A 176 15.27 10.77 29.00
N LYS A 177 15.60 11.76 29.88
CA LYS A 177 15.74 11.54 31.31
C LYS A 177 14.43 11.10 31.97
N VAL A 178 13.32 11.75 31.58
CA VAL A 178 11.96 11.41 32.07
C VAL A 178 11.55 10.03 31.58
N LEU A 179 11.77 9.75 30.29
CA LEU A 179 11.44 8.45 29.67
C LEU A 179 12.26 7.31 30.30
N SER A 180 13.53 7.55 30.61
CA SER A 180 14.39 6.57 31.33
C SER A 180 13.89 6.31 32.74
N GLN A 181 13.47 7.34 33.46
CA GLN A 181 12.85 7.17 34.78
C GLN A 181 11.56 6.36 34.69
N LEU A 182 10.66 6.68 33.74
CA LEU A 182 9.41 5.93 33.51
C LEU A 182 9.68 4.45 33.15
N SER A 183 10.69 4.20 32.31
CA SER A 183 11.13 2.85 31.97
C SER A 183 11.51 2.04 33.23
N ASN A 184 12.27 2.62 34.13
CA ASN A 184 12.68 1.97 35.37
C ASN A 184 11.50 1.77 36.33
N ASP A 185 10.73 2.83 36.60
CA ASP A 185 9.62 2.81 37.57
C ASP A 185 8.53 1.82 37.16
N LEU A 186 8.25 1.73 35.86
CA LEU A 186 7.21 0.84 35.30
C LEU A 186 7.76 -0.48 34.75
N SER A 187 9.10 -0.68 34.76
CA SER A 187 9.72 -1.84 34.08
C SER A 187 9.23 -2.02 32.64
N ILE A 188 9.23 -0.93 31.85
CA ILE A 188 8.91 -0.93 30.43
C ILE A 188 10.21 -0.76 29.65
N PRO A 189 10.59 -1.68 28.74
CA PRO A 189 11.82 -1.53 27.98
C PRO A 189 11.77 -0.33 27.04
N MET A 190 12.89 0.39 26.90
CA MET A 190 13.06 1.42 25.88
C MET A 190 13.54 0.83 24.56
N VAL A 191 13.20 1.46 23.44
CA VAL A 191 13.75 1.15 22.12
C VAL A 191 14.20 2.43 21.42
N ALA A 192 15.41 2.42 20.85
CA ALA A 192 15.92 3.52 20.05
C ALA A 192 15.47 3.34 18.58
N THR A 193 14.90 4.39 18.02
CA THR A 193 14.53 4.44 16.61
C THR A 193 15.01 5.74 15.95
N ASN A 194 14.91 5.78 14.62
CA ASN A 194 15.04 7.00 13.85
C ASN A 194 13.87 7.05 12.89
N ASN A 195 12.91 7.91 13.13
CA ASN A 195 11.74 8.09 12.27
C ASN A 195 12.20 8.64 10.90
N THR A 196 12.27 7.78 9.87
CA THR A 196 12.91 8.14 8.61
C THR A 196 11.91 8.49 7.52
N TYR A 197 12.22 9.57 6.78
CA TYR A 197 11.44 10.06 5.64
C TYR A 197 12.26 10.17 4.35
N TYR A 198 13.56 9.96 4.41
CA TYR A 198 14.47 9.96 3.26
C TYR A 198 15.68 9.07 3.52
N THR A 199 16.29 8.61 2.43
CA THR A 199 17.31 7.55 2.47
C THR A 199 18.67 8.06 2.94
N ASN A 200 19.12 9.22 2.46
CA ASN A 200 20.41 9.81 2.78
C ASN A 200 20.22 11.23 3.32
N LYS A 201 21.20 11.71 4.11
CA LYS A 201 21.13 13.05 4.72
C LYS A 201 20.95 14.17 3.67
N GLU A 202 21.53 14.00 2.50
CA GLU A 202 21.50 14.94 1.37
C GLU A 202 20.13 15.00 0.68
N ASP A 203 19.18 14.16 1.07
CA ASP A 203 17.83 14.12 0.52
C ASP A 203 16.84 14.98 1.31
N ALA A 204 17.27 15.56 2.44
CA ALA A 204 16.43 16.38 3.32
C ALA A 204 15.69 17.51 2.58
N GLU A 205 16.39 18.28 1.74
CA GLU A 205 15.77 19.37 0.97
C GLU A 205 14.73 18.86 -0.04
N SER A 206 14.98 17.70 -0.68
CA SER A 206 14.00 17.09 -1.58
C SER A 206 12.76 16.61 -0.83
N CYS A 207 12.93 16.16 0.43
CA CYS A 207 11.82 15.81 1.31
C CYS A 207 11.02 17.05 1.74
N ASP A 208 11.66 18.16 2.01
CA ASP A 208 10.96 19.43 2.28
C ASP A 208 10.17 19.91 1.05
N ILE A 209 10.73 19.75 -0.15
CA ILE A 209 10.04 20.08 -1.40
C ILE A 209 8.77 19.22 -1.57
N ILE A 210 8.82 17.91 -1.31
CA ILE A 210 7.63 17.06 -1.46
C ILE A 210 6.53 17.45 -0.45
N ARG A 211 6.89 17.84 0.78
CA ARG A 211 5.95 18.37 1.79
C ARG A 211 5.34 19.71 1.35
N CYS A 212 6.14 20.58 0.73
CA CYS A 212 5.64 21.82 0.14
C CYS A 212 4.69 21.56 -1.05
N ILE A 213 4.94 20.53 -1.86
CA ILE A 213 3.99 20.11 -2.92
C ILE A 213 2.65 19.73 -2.30
N GLY A 214 2.67 18.97 -1.19
CA GLY A 214 1.48 18.52 -0.47
C GLY A 214 0.67 19.66 0.18
N SER A 215 1.37 20.59 0.83
CA SER A 215 0.73 21.71 1.55
C SER A 215 0.42 22.93 0.67
N GLY A 216 0.86 22.93 -0.60
CA GLY A 216 0.64 24.04 -1.53
C GLY A 216 1.54 25.26 -1.34
N HIS A 217 2.54 25.20 -0.43
CA HIS A 217 3.48 26.28 -0.16
C HIS A 217 4.67 26.28 -1.14
N ASN A 218 5.40 27.38 -1.19
CA ASN A 218 6.73 27.43 -1.77
C ASN A 218 7.81 27.38 -0.69
N ILE A 219 9.07 27.11 -1.08
CA ILE A 219 10.16 26.91 -0.12
C ILE A 219 10.55 28.19 0.65
N GLN A 220 10.14 29.36 0.16
CA GLN A 220 10.41 30.66 0.80
C GLN A 220 9.29 31.09 1.74
N ASP A 221 8.16 30.39 1.76
CA ASP A 221 7.03 30.71 2.63
C ASP A 221 7.40 30.42 4.10
N PRO A 222 7.37 31.42 4.99
CA PRO A 222 7.68 31.21 6.40
C PRO A 222 6.66 30.32 7.12
N ASN A 223 5.45 30.17 6.58
CA ASN A 223 4.40 29.33 7.15
C ASN A 223 4.40 27.89 6.58
N ARG A 224 5.37 27.55 5.73
CA ARG A 224 5.48 26.18 5.20
C ARG A 224 5.80 25.18 6.31
N PRO A 225 5.41 23.93 6.17
CA PRO A 225 5.87 22.87 7.08
C PRO A 225 7.38 22.71 6.92
N ILE A 226 8.15 23.20 7.88
CA ILE A 226 9.62 23.10 7.90
C ILE A 226 10.01 21.91 8.74
N SER A 227 10.91 21.06 8.21
CA SER A 227 11.59 20.07 9.03
C SER A 227 12.60 20.77 9.94
N GLU A 228 12.43 20.64 11.26
CA GLU A 228 13.33 21.26 12.25
C GLU A 228 14.73 20.63 12.26
N SER A 229 14.92 19.52 11.57
CA SER A 229 16.18 18.78 11.49
C SER A 229 16.35 18.08 10.13
N ASN A 230 17.60 17.82 9.75
CA ASN A 230 17.95 17.01 8.59
C ASN A 230 18.42 15.58 8.98
N GLU A 231 18.02 15.12 10.16
CA GLU A 231 18.46 13.84 10.74
C GLU A 231 17.44 12.68 10.54
N TYR A 232 16.39 12.89 9.75
CA TYR A 232 15.33 11.89 9.48
C TYR A 232 15.69 10.92 8.33
N TYR A 233 16.97 10.49 8.24
CA TYR A 233 17.45 9.55 7.23
C TYR A 233 17.84 8.20 7.82
N ILE A 234 18.03 7.19 6.96
CA ILE A 234 18.45 5.84 7.40
C ILE A 234 19.91 5.87 7.84
N LYS A 235 20.14 5.82 9.15
CA LYS A 235 21.46 5.88 9.78
C LYS A 235 22.10 4.49 9.92
N SER A 236 23.43 4.44 9.91
CA SER A 236 24.17 3.22 10.26
C SER A 236 24.06 2.92 11.75
N GLU A 237 24.28 1.65 12.13
CA GLU A 237 24.36 1.23 13.55
C GLU A 237 25.36 2.07 14.34
N ASP A 238 26.56 2.33 13.78
CA ASP A 238 27.58 3.12 14.47
C ASP A 238 27.08 4.53 14.84
N LYS A 239 26.38 5.19 13.90
CA LYS A 239 25.77 6.49 14.16
C LYS A 239 24.71 6.41 15.25
N MET A 240 23.84 5.39 15.20
CA MET A 240 22.82 5.20 16.23
C MET A 240 23.45 4.91 17.60
N ARG A 241 24.51 4.09 17.67
CA ARG A 241 25.23 3.84 18.91
C ARG A 241 25.87 5.08 19.50
N ILE A 242 26.39 5.98 18.68
CA ILE A 242 26.92 7.28 19.12
C ILE A 242 25.81 8.16 19.70
N LEU A 243 24.66 8.24 19.01
CA LEU A 243 23.52 9.07 19.43
C LEU A 243 22.88 8.57 20.74
N PHE A 244 22.87 7.27 20.96
CA PHE A 244 22.26 6.61 22.11
C PHE A 244 23.29 5.91 23.03
N LYS A 245 24.52 6.47 23.14
CA LYS A 245 25.59 5.88 23.92
C LYS A 245 25.23 5.62 25.40
N ASP A 246 24.34 6.45 25.96
CA ASP A 246 23.87 6.35 27.34
C ASP A 246 22.64 5.40 27.47
N TYR A 247 22.13 4.86 26.35
CA TYR A 247 20.96 4.00 26.26
C TYR A 247 21.22 2.77 25.36
N SER A 248 22.36 2.10 25.58
CA SER A 248 22.82 0.99 24.71
C SER A 248 21.80 -0.16 24.62
N GLU A 249 21.07 -0.45 25.68
CA GLU A 249 20.03 -1.46 25.71
C GLU A 249 18.88 -1.12 24.77
N ALA A 250 18.54 0.15 24.61
CA ALA A 250 17.50 0.59 23.69
C ALA A 250 17.87 0.31 22.22
N ILE A 251 19.16 0.34 21.88
CA ILE A 251 19.67 -0.09 20.56
C ILE A 251 19.47 -1.60 20.38
N GLU A 252 19.84 -2.40 21.38
CA GLU A 252 19.72 -3.86 21.33
C GLU A 252 18.25 -4.32 21.28
N ASN A 253 17.36 -3.58 21.93
CA ASN A 253 15.94 -3.87 21.92
C ASN A 253 15.32 -3.76 20.53
N SER A 254 15.87 -2.92 19.63
CA SER A 254 15.42 -2.88 18.23
C SER A 254 15.63 -4.23 17.51
N TYR A 255 16.74 -4.88 17.78
CA TYR A 255 17.02 -6.23 17.25
C TYR A 255 16.12 -7.29 17.90
N LYS A 256 15.93 -7.25 19.24
CA LYS A 256 15.04 -8.19 19.95
C LYS A 256 13.60 -8.09 19.44
N ILE A 257 13.12 -6.88 19.16
CA ILE A 257 11.80 -6.64 18.55
C ILE A 257 11.76 -7.27 17.15
N ALA A 258 12.79 -7.05 16.33
CA ALA A 258 12.86 -7.61 14.99
C ALA A 258 12.83 -9.14 14.99
N GLU A 259 13.44 -9.80 15.99
CA GLU A 259 13.39 -11.27 16.16
C GLU A 259 11.98 -11.76 16.52
N LYS A 260 11.21 -10.98 17.30
CA LYS A 260 9.82 -11.29 17.65
C LYS A 260 8.86 -11.17 16.46
N CYS A 261 9.17 -10.35 15.45
CA CYS A 261 8.31 -10.10 14.30
C CYS A 261 8.53 -11.15 13.21
N ASN A 262 7.58 -12.06 13.01
CA ASN A 262 7.67 -13.17 12.05
C ASN A 262 6.31 -13.34 11.34
N VAL A 263 6.06 -12.49 10.34
CA VAL A 263 4.86 -12.56 9.52
C VAL A 263 5.18 -13.30 8.22
N GLU A 264 4.45 -14.36 7.96
CA GLU A 264 4.50 -15.07 6.69
C GLU A 264 3.20 -14.81 5.92
N ILE A 265 3.33 -14.31 4.68
CA ILE A 265 2.22 -14.08 3.77
C ILE A 265 2.29 -15.13 2.67
N ASN A 266 1.28 -16.01 2.61
CA ASN A 266 1.16 -16.96 1.51
C ASN A 266 0.69 -16.21 0.25
N MET A 267 1.58 -16.08 -0.73
CA MET A 267 1.31 -15.35 -1.99
C MET A 267 0.63 -16.22 -3.05
N ASP A 268 0.59 -17.55 -2.84
CA ASP A 268 0.03 -18.52 -3.80
C ASP A 268 -1.42 -18.88 -3.45
N GLU A 269 -1.94 -18.40 -2.32
CA GLU A 269 -3.29 -18.67 -1.88
C GLU A 269 -4.30 -17.77 -2.60
N LEU A 270 -5.28 -18.37 -3.26
CA LEU A 270 -6.36 -17.67 -3.95
C LEU A 270 -7.63 -17.69 -3.08
N PHE A 271 -8.11 -16.49 -2.75
CA PHE A 271 -9.34 -16.31 -1.97
C PHE A 271 -10.49 -15.94 -2.93
N LEU A 272 -11.19 -16.97 -3.42
CA LEU A 272 -12.42 -16.77 -4.19
C LEU A 272 -13.63 -16.90 -3.27
N PRO A 273 -14.60 -15.96 -3.33
CA PRO A 273 -15.81 -16.08 -2.56
C PRO A 273 -16.63 -17.29 -3.06
N PRO A 274 -17.29 -18.01 -2.17
CA PRO A 274 -18.20 -19.10 -2.57
C PRO A 274 -19.37 -18.52 -3.36
N PHE A 275 -19.84 -19.25 -4.37
CA PHE A 275 -21.06 -18.92 -5.10
C PHE A 275 -22.24 -19.68 -4.53
N ASP A 276 -23.30 -18.96 -4.19
CA ASP A 276 -24.54 -19.58 -3.69
C ASP A 276 -25.33 -20.19 -4.85
N ILE A 277 -25.36 -21.52 -4.91
CA ILE A 277 -26.10 -22.26 -5.92
C ILE A 277 -27.60 -22.10 -5.72
N PRO A 278 -28.38 -21.74 -6.75
CA PRO A 278 -29.83 -21.61 -6.63
C PRO A 278 -30.51 -22.93 -6.22
N LYS A 279 -31.45 -22.86 -5.28
CA LYS A 279 -32.19 -24.02 -4.77
C LYS A 279 -32.94 -24.86 -5.82
N LYS A 280 -33.10 -24.31 -7.04
CA LYS A 280 -33.75 -25.01 -8.18
C LYS A 280 -32.78 -25.92 -8.94
N SER A 281 -31.48 -25.80 -8.74
CA SER A 281 -30.47 -26.65 -9.33
C SER A 281 -30.29 -27.92 -8.52
N ASN A 282 -29.93 -29.01 -9.20
CA ASN A 282 -29.52 -30.27 -8.55
C ASN A 282 -28.00 -30.33 -8.28
N ALA A 283 -27.25 -29.32 -8.72
CA ALA A 283 -25.81 -29.25 -8.53
C ALA A 283 -25.45 -29.11 -7.04
N THR A 284 -24.41 -29.80 -6.61
CA THR A 284 -23.94 -29.82 -5.22
C THR A 284 -22.75 -28.88 -4.99
N ASN A 285 -22.09 -28.47 -6.07
CA ASN A 285 -20.92 -27.59 -6.05
C ASN A 285 -20.87 -26.66 -7.27
N ALA A 286 -19.95 -25.71 -7.27
CA ALA A 286 -19.82 -24.70 -8.32
C ALA A 286 -19.50 -25.30 -9.70
N ASP A 287 -18.69 -26.37 -9.75
CA ASP A 287 -18.30 -27.02 -11.01
C ASP A 287 -19.52 -27.69 -11.66
N GLU A 288 -20.31 -28.42 -10.90
CA GLU A 288 -21.55 -29.05 -11.37
C GLU A 288 -22.57 -28.00 -11.85
N TYR A 289 -22.68 -26.90 -11.12
CA TYR A 289 -23.62 -25.83 -11.52
C TYR A 289 -23.16 -25.11 -12.79
N LEU A 290 -21.87 -24.88 -12.95
CA LEU A 290 -21.31 -24.28 -14.16
C LEU A 290 -21.54 -25.21 -15.36
N TYR A 291 -21.33 -26.53 -15.20
CA TYR A 291 -21.65 -27.52 -16.22
C TYR A 291 -23.15 -27.48 -16.59
N GLU A 292 -24.05 -27.52 -15.60
CA GLU A 292 -25.50 -27.46 -15.79
C GLU A 292 -25.92 -26.22 -16.61
N LEU A 293 -25.38 -25.05 -16.30
CA LEU A 293 -25.63 -23.81 -17.03
C LEU A 293 -25.17 -23.89 -18.49
N CYS A 294 -23.97 -24.41 -18.72
CA CYS A 294 -23.41 -24.56 -20.05
C CYS A 294 -24.22 -25.57 -20.90
N ASP A 295 -24.52 -26.73 -20.32
CA ASP A 295 -25.26 -27.79 -21.03
C ASP A 295 -26.65 -27.33 -21.46
N ASN A 296 -27.37 -26.66 -20.55
CA ASN A 296 -28.69 -26.08 -20.82
C ASN A 296 -28.64 -24.96 -21.88
N ALA A 297 -27.51 -24.30 -22.04
CA ALA A 297 -27.35 -23.19 -22.98
C ALA A 297 -26.99 -23.65 -24.41
N ILE A 298 -26.51 -24.89 -24.61
CA ILE A 298 -26.06 -25.37 -25.95
C ILE A 298 -27.16 -25.20 -27.00
N LEU A 299 -28.35 -25.72 -26.74
CA LEU A 299 -29.44 -25.68 -27.70
C LEU A 299 -30.06 -24.27 -27.90
N ASN A 300 -29.73 -23.32 -27.03
CA ASN A 300 -30.10 -21.92 -27.18
C ASN A 300 -29.10 -21.15 -28.07
N LYS A 301 -27.88 -21.66 -28.22
CA LYS A 301 -26.79 -21.02 -28.97
C LYS A 301 -26.42 -21.74 -30.25
N TYR A 302 -26.70 -23.05 -30.34
CA TYR A 302 -26.39 -23.90 -31.48
C TYR A 302 -27.62 -24.74 -31.85
N ASP A 303 -27.79 -25.03 -33.14
CA ASP A 303 -28.91 -25.83 -33.65
C ASP A 303 -28.89 -27.29 -33.18
N LYS A 304 -27.72 -27.78 -32.82
CA LYS A 304 -27.51 -29.15 -32.35
C LYS A 304 -26.36 -29.24 -31.34
N LYS A 305 -26.41 -30.26 -30.51
CA LYS A 305 -25.31 -30.64 -29.59
C LYS A 305 -24.45 -31.70 -30.31
N ASP A 306 -23.39 -31.26 -31.03
CA ASP A 306 -22.45 -32.16 -31.68
C ASP A 306 -21.17 -32.42 -30.88
N SER A 307 -20.33 -33.33 -31.41
CA SER A 307 -19.11 -33.76 -30.71
C SER A 307 -18.10 -32.61 -30.54
N ILE A 308 -17.98 -31.72 -31.52
CA ILE A 308 -17.04 -30.59 -31.46
C ILE A 308 -17.36 -29.66 -30.29
N ILE A 309 -18.64 -29.35 -30.10
CA ILE A 309 -19.12 -28.50 -29.01
C ILE A 309 -18.89 -29.20 -27.67
N THR A 310 -19.28 -30.48 -27.56
CA THR A 310 -19.21 -31.23 -26.30
C THR A 310 -17.79 -31.52 -25.86
N GLU A 311 -16.90 -31.88 -26.77
CA GLU A 311 -15.49 -32.12 -26.51
C GLU A 311 -14.79 -30.84 -26.06
N ARG A 312 -15.02 -29.73 -26.75
CA ARG A 312 -14.47 -28.42 -26.37
C ARG A 312 -15.02 -27.94 -25.03
N LEU A 313 -16.31 -28.12 -24.77
CA LEU A 313 -16.92 -27.74 -23.50
C LEU A 313 -16.32 -28.55 -22.33
N GLN A 314 -16.23 -29.86 -22.50
CA GLN A 314 -15.65 -30.74 -21.47
C GLN A 314 -14.20 -30.35 -21.18
N TYR A 315 -13.41 -30.14 -22.23
CA TYR A 315 -12.01 -29.72 -22.09
C TYR A 315 -11.86 -28.41 -21.30
N GLU A 316 -12.68 -27.38 -21.62
CA GLU A 316 -12.63 -26.11 -20.89
C GLU A 316 -13.08 -26.25 -19.43
N LEU A 317 -14.15 -26.99 -19.16
CA LEU A 317 -14.66 -27.24 -17.82
C LEU A 317 -13.67 -28.02 -16.95
N ASP A 318 -12.97 -29.02 -17.52
CA ASP A 318 -11.94 -29.76 -16.81
C ASP A 318 -10.78 -28.86 -16.38
N ILE A 319 -10.35 -27.93 -17.23
CA ILE A 319 -9.31 -26.95 -16.90
C ILE A 319 -9.80 -25.96 -15.83
N ILE A 320 -11.01 -25.40 -16.00
CA ILE A 320 -11.61 -24.44 -15.05
C ILE A 320 -11.75 -25.09 -13.66
N SER A 321 -12.24 -26.32 -13.59
CA SER A 321 -12.38 -27.09 -12.34
C SER A 321 -11.03 -27.40 -11.70
N LYS A 322 -10.07 -27.91 -12.50
CA LYS A 322 -8.70 -28.20 -12.01
C LYS A 322 -8.01 -26.95 -11.43
N MET A 323 -8.26 -25.77 -11.98
CA MET A 323 -7.72 -24.49 -11.52
C MET A 323 -8.56 -23.84 -10.42
N GLY A 324 -9.74 -24.39 -10.07
CA GLY A 324 -10.61 -23.87 -9.02
C GLY A 324 -11.37 -22.59 -9.38
N PHE A 325 -11.59 -22.29 -10.68
CA PHE A 325 -12.18 -21.03 -11.12
C PHE A 325 -13.68 -21.07 -11.41
N ALA A 326 -14.39 -22.17 -11.14
CA ALA A 326 -15.82 -22.27 -11.41
C ALA A 326 -16.63 -21.13 -10.74
N SER A 327 -16.36 -20.84 -9.45
CA SER A 327 -17.02 -19.73 -8.75
C SER A 327 -16.75 -18.37 -9.41
N TYR A 328 -15.55 -18.13 -9.95
CA TYR A 328 -15.22 -16.90 -10.65
C TYR A 328 -16.07 -16.71 -11.90
N PHE A 329 -16.25 -17.78 -12.72
CA PHE A 329 -17.15 -17.75 -13.88
C PHE A 329 -18.60 -17.50 -13.47
N LEU A 330 -19.07 -18.17 -12.43
CA LEU A 330 -20.45 -18.03 -11.95
C LEU A 330 -20.73 -16.62 -11.42
N ILE A 331 -19.81 -16.02 -10.64
CA ILE A 331 -19.92 -14.65 -10.17
C ILE A 331 -19.94 -13.67 -11.34
N THR A 332 -19.07 -13.88 -12.33
CA THR A 332 -19.02 -13.04 -13.54
C THR A 332 -20.31 -13.15 -14.34
N GLN A 333 -20.82 -14.36 -14.54
CA GLN A 333 -22.09 -14.61 -15.21
C GLN A 333 -23.28 -13.96 -14.48
N ASP A 334 -23.30 -14.03 -13.13
CA ASP A 334 -24.38 -13.50 -12.31
C ASP A 334 -24.57 -11.98 -12.51
N PHE A 335 -23.50 -11.19 -12.42
CA PHE A 335 -23.65 -9.74 -12.58
C PHE A 335 -23.81 -9.31 -14.06
N VAL A 336 -23.29 -10.06 -15.02
CA VAL A 336 -23.58 -9.83 -16.45
C VAL A 336 -25.03 -10.12 -16.75
N LYS A 337 -25.57 -11.21 -16.22
CA LYS A 337 -26.99 -11.56 -16.33
C LYS A 337 -27.85 -10.48 -15.69
N TYR A 338 -27.53 -10.03 -14.46
CA TYR A 338 -28.23 -8.94 -13.79
C TYR A 338 -28.29 -7.69 -14.68
N ALA A 339 -27.18 -7.29 -15.29
CA ALA A 339 -27.15 -6.12 -16.16
C ALA A 339 -28.13 -6.25 -17.35
N ARG A 340 -28.12 -7.41 -18.00
CA ARG A 340 -29.02 -7.66 -19.15
C ARG A 340 -30.50 -7.73 -18.73
N ASP A 341 -30.79 -8.37 -17.60
CA ASP A 341 -32.16 -8.48 -17.08
C ASP A 341 -32.74 -7.11 -16.64
N HIS A 342 -31.87 -6.08 -16.48
CA HIS A 342 -32.25 -4.71 -16.12
C HIS A 342 -31.98 -3.68 -17.23
N ASP A 343 -31.93 -4.14 -18.49
CA ASP A 343 -31.75 -3.28 -19.68
C ASP A 343 -30.48 -2.42 -19.64
N ILE A 344 -29.44 -2.88 -18.94
CA ILE A 344 -28.12 -2.24 -18.93
C ILE A 344 -27.30 -2.84 -20.08
N PRO A 345 -26.91 -2.04 -21.08
CA PRO A 345 -26.13 -2.53 -22.22
C PRO A 345 -24.78 -3.10 -21.76
N VAL A 346 -24.47 -4.31 -22.25
CA VAL A 346 -23.21 -5.03 -21.99
C VAL A 346 -22.52 -5.28 -23.33
N GLY A 347 -21.24 -4.99 -23.40
CA GLY A 347 -20.42 -5.25 -24.59
C GLY A 347 -20.36 -6.74 -24.96
N PRO A 348 -20.02 -7.08 -26.21
CA PRO A 348 -20.02 -8.47 -26.70
C PRO A 348 -18.88 -9.31 -26.12
N GLY A 349 -17.97 -8.72 -25.38
CA GLY A 349 -16.75 -9.31 -24.86
C GLY A 349 -15.51 -8.80 -25.59
N ARG A 350 -14.40 -8.75 -24.89
CA ARG A 350 -13.08 -8.36 -25.36
C ARG A 350 -11.96 -9.14 -24.67
N GLY A 351 -10.71 -8.92 -25.11
CA GLY A 351 -9.55 -9.60 -24.53
C GLY A 351 -9.53 -11.10 -24.78
N SER A 352 -8.92 -11.85 -23.87
CA SER A 352 -8.73 -13.31 -24.00
C SER A 352 -9.99 -14.12 -23.67
N ALA A 353 -10.90 -13.57 -22.87
CA ALA A 353 -12.12 -14.27 -22.42
C ALA A 353 -13.05 -14.68 -23.57
N VAL A 354 -12.98 -13.99 -24.73
CA VAL A 354 -13.74 -14.35 -25.94
C VAL A 354 -13.32 -15.70 -26.55
N GLY A 355 -12.15 -16.23 -26.16
CA GLY A 355 -11.69 -17.56 -26.56
C GLY A 355 -12.34 -18.72 -25.81
N SER A 356 -13.17 -18.46 -24.79
CA SER A 356 -13.81 -19.46 -23.97
C SER A 356 -15.24 -19.77 -24.42
N LEU A 357 -15.51 -21.05 -24.70
CA LEU A 357 -16.85 -21.57 -24.99
C LEU A 357 -17.75 -21.48 -23.73
N VAL A 358 -17.20 -21.74 -22.56
CA VAL A 358 -17.90 -21.57 -21.28
C VAL A 358 -18.37 -20.11 -21.11
N SER A 359 -17.51 -19.12 -21.39
CA SER A 359 -17.89 -17.70 -21.35
C SER A 359 -19.01 -17.36 -22.35
N TYR A 360 -19.00 -17.97 -23.53
CA TYR A 360 -20.04 -17.78 -24.54
C TYR A 360 -21.37 -18.43 -24.16
N LEU A 361 -21.35 -19.69 -23.70
CA LEU A 361 -22.56 -20.43 -23.30
C LEU A 361 -23.22 -19.79 -22.07
N THR A 362 -22.43 -19.39 -21.07
CA THR A 362 -22.95 -18.70 -19.88
C THR A 362 -23.39 -17.26 -20.14
N GLY A 363 -23.10 -16.75 -21.34
CA GLY A 363 -23.48 -15.39 -21.74
C GLY A 363 -22.57 -14.29 -21.18
N ILE A 364 -21.43 -14.61 -20.64
CA ILE A 364 -20.39 -13.62 -20.26
C ILE A 364 -19.96 -12.87 -21.53
N THR A 365 -19.73 -13.62 -22.63
CA THR A 365 -19.42 -13.05 -23.94
C THR A 365 -20.52 -13.39 -24.97
N ASN A 366 -20.58 -12.65 -26.06
CA ASN A 366 -21.50 -12.88 -27.17
C ASN A 366 -20.79 -13.27 -28.48
N LEU A 367 -19.52 -13.60 -28.43
CA LEU A 367 -18.70 -14.05 -29.54
C LEU A 367 -18.52 -15.57 -29.45
N ASP A 368 -18.92 -16.28 -30.51
CA ASP A 368 -18.76 -17.73 -30.60
C ASP A 368 -17.29 -18.09 -30.90
N PRO A 369 -16.54 -18.69 -29.91
CA PRO A 369 -15.16 -19.02 -30.13
C PRO A 369 -14.92 -20.11 -31.18
N LEU A 370 -15.87 -21.01 -31.38
CA LEU A 370 -15.76 -22.07 -32.39
C LEU A 370 -15.87 -21.51 -33.80
N ARG A 371 -16.83 -20.60 -34.03
CA ARG A 371 -17.02 -19.91 -35.31
C ARG A 371 -15.78 -19.16 -35.77
N TYR A 372 -15.03 -18.58 -34.85
CA TYR A 372 -13.84 -17.75 -35.13
C TYR A 372 -12.53 -18.48 -34.87
N ASN A 373 -12.56 -19.80 -34.59
CA ASN A 373 -11.38 -20.59 -34.25
C ASN A 373 -10.50 -19.96 -33.15
N LEU A 374 -11.12 -19.44 -32.08
CA LEU A 374 -10.41 -18.80 -30.97
C LEU A 374 -9.85 -19.85 -30.02
N ILE A 375 -8.67 -19.57 -29.51
CA ILE A 375 -7.87 -20.50 -28.68
C ILE A 375 -8.11 -20.21 -27.21
N PHE A 376 -8.61 -21.23 -26.47
CA PHE A 376 -8.89 -21.14 -25.03
C PHE A 376 -7.64 -20.96 -24.18
N GLU A 377 -6.52 -21.57 -24.55
CA GLU A 377 -5.26 -21.52 -23.83
C GLU A 377 -4.62 -20.10 -23.79
N ARG A 378 -5.09 -19.17 -24.62
CA ARG A 378 -4.77 -17.75 -24.53
C ARG A 378 -5.46 -17.08 -23.35
N PHE A 379 -6.56 -17.64 -22.87
CA PHE A 379 -7.34 -17.14 -21.75
C PHE A 379 -6.96 -17.90 -20.44
N LEU A 380 -7.02 -19.24 -20.46
CA LEU A 380 -6.60 -20.10 -19.36
C LEU A 380 -5.60 -21.14 -19.84
N ASN A 381 -4.41 -21.11 -19.27
CA ASN A 381 -3.36 -22.08 -19.56
C ASN A 381 -3.02 -22.86 -18.29
N PRO A 382 -3.22 -24.19 -18.25
CA PRO A 382 -2.91 -25.01 -17.07
C PRO A 382 -1.41 -25.02 -16.68
N ASP A 383 -0.53 -24.70 -17.63
CA ASP A 383 0.92 -24.62 -17.39
C ASP A 383 1.33 -23.25 -16.77
N ARG A 384 0.42 -22.29 -16.74
CA ARG A 384 0.63 -20.97 -16.18
C ARG A 384 -0.48 -20.64 -15.18
N ILE A 385 -0.22 -20.90 -13.90
CA ILE A 385 -1.16 -20.58 -12.83
C ILE A 385 -1.24 -19.05 -12.69
N SER A 386 -2.26 -18.44 -13.31
CA SER A 386 -2.62 -17.04 -13.14
C SER A 386 -4.13 -16.93 -13.11
N MET A 387 -4.66 -16.01 -12.30
CA MET A 387 -6.09 -15.74 -12.33
C MET A 387 -6.54 -15.31 -13.73
N PRO A 388 -7.69 -15.80 -14.21
CA PRO A 388 -8.27 -15.33 -15.47
C PRO A 388 -8.66 -13.85 -15.33
N ASP A 389 -8.49 -13.11 -16.41
CA ASP A 389 -8.89 -11.71 -16.51
C ASP A 389 -10.05 -11.61 -17.49
N ILE A 390 -11.26 -11.30 -16.99
CA ILE A 390 -12.46 -11.12 -17.77
C ILE A 390 -12.84 -9.64 -17.75
N ASP A 391 -12.56 -8.95 -18.86
CA ASP A 391 -12.94 -7.57 -19.06
C ASP A 391 -14.38 -7.47 -19.59
N ILE A 392 -15.22 -6.70 -18.89
CA ILE A 392 -16.62 -6.49 -19.28
C ILE A 392 -16.91 -5.00 -19.43
N ASP A 393 -17.42 -4.61 -20.57
CA ASP A 393 -17.82 -3.24 -20.86
C ASP A 393 -19.30 -3.05 -20.53
N PHE A 394 -19.60 -2.15 -19.60
CA PHE A 394 -20.94 -1.71 -19.24
C PHE A 394 -21.19 -0.29 -19.72
N CYS A 395 -22.45 0.02 -20.04
CA CYS A 395 -22.90 1.39 -20.25
C CYS A 395 -22.56 2.24 -19.00
N ILE A 396 -22.04 3.46 -19.24
CA ILE A 396 -21.60 4.38 -18.17
C ILE A 396 -22.75 4.65 -17.20
N GLU A 397 -23.96 4.87 -17.68
CA GLU A 397 -25.14 5.18 -16.86
C GLU A 397 -25.62 4.00 -16.01
N GLY A 398 -25.42 2.76 -16.49
CA GLY A 398 -25.82 1.54 -15.80
C GLY A 398 -24.77 0.94 -14.87
N ARG A 399 -23.49 1.31 -15.04
CA ARG A 399 -22.37 0.70 -14.33
C ARG A 399 -22.50 0.76 -12.81
N GLU A 400 -22.91 1.90 -12.27
CA GLU A 400 -23.09 2.08 -10.82
C GLU A 400 -24.19 1.16 -10.25
N LYS A 401 -25.24 0.87 -11.04
CA LYS A 401 -26.28 -0.08 -10.65
C LYS A 401 -25.74 -1.50 -10.52
N VAL A 402 -24.86 -1.91 -11.43
CA VAL A 402 -24.18 -3.21 -11.39
C VAL A 402 -23.27 -3.30 -10.17
N ILE A 403 -22.47 -2.28 -9.87
CA ILE A 403 -21.61 -2.22 -8.68
C ILE A 403 -22.45 -2.36 -7.40
N ASN A 404 -23.57 -1.64 -7.30
CA ASN A 404 -24.46 -1.71 -6.15
C ASN A 404 -25.14 -3.08 -6.02
N TYR A 405 -25.48 -3.73 -7.13
CA TYR A 405 -25.94 -5.11 -7.12
C TYR A 405 -24.89 -6.06 -6.55
N ILE A 406 -23.64 -5.96 -7.00
CA ILE A 406 -22.52 -6.79 -6.53
C ILE A 406 -22.32 -6.61 -5.01
N LYS A 407 -22.29 -5.37 -4.52
CA LYS A 407 -22.22 -5.08 -3.08
C LYS A 407 -23.35 -5.71 -2.29
N LYS A 408 -24.57 -5.58 -2.79
CA LYS A 408 -25.75 -6.16 -2.13
C LYS A 408 -25.76 -7.69 -2.17
N ARG A 409 -25.32 -8.29 -3.27
CA ARG A 409 -25.34 -9.74 -3.52
C ARG A 409 -24.24 -10.48 -2.74
N TYR A 410 -23.01 -9.94 -2.76
CA TYR A 410 -21.83 -10.58 -2.17
C TYR A 410 -21.43 -9.98 -0.82
N GLY A 411 -22.09 -8.92 -0.37
CA GLY A 411 -21.86 -8.27 0.91
C GLY A 411 -20.97 -7.02 0.80
N GLU A 412 -21.39 -5.95 1.47
CA GLU A 412 -20.67 -4.66 1.47
C GLU A 412 -19.24 -4.77 2.04
N LYS A 413 -19.02 -5.72 2.97
CA LYS A 413 -17.70 -5.95 3.57
C LYS A 413 -16.76 -6.78 2.70
N SER A 414 -17.31 -7.49 1.72
CA SER A 414 -16.59 -8.38 0.81
C SER A 414 -16.31 -7.75 -0.56
N VAL A 415 -16.83 -6.55 -0.82
CA VAL A 415 -16.71 -5.88 -2.12
C VAL A 415 -16.05 -4.52 -1.95
N ALA A 416 -14.92 -4.32 -2.63
CA ALA A 416 -14.21 -3.05 -2.65
C ALA A 416 -13.81 -2.65 -4.07
N GLN A 417 -13.74 -1.33 -4.32
CA GLN A 417 -13.12 -0.81 -5.53
C GLN A 417 -11.60 -0.85 -5.37
N ILE A 418 -10.87 -1.15 -6.45
CA ILE A 418 -9.41 -1.19 -6.44
C ILE A 418 -8.88 0.24 -6.26
N ILE A 419 -7.89 0.40 -5.38
CA ILE A 419 -7.13 1.64 -5.23
C ILE A 419 -6.10 1.75 -6.36
N THR A 420 -5.84 2.98 -6.80
CA THR A 420 -4.75 3.31 -7.73
C THR A 420 -3.89 4.43 -7.17
N PHE A 421 -2.63 4.47 -7.58
CA PHE A 421 -1.69 5.47 -7.14
C PHE A 421 -1.19 6.30 -8.33
N GLY A 422 -1.36 7.61 -8.24
CA GLY A 422 -0.76 8.54 -9.18
C GLY A 422 0.68 8.83 -8.81
N SER A 423 1.62 8.61 -9.74
CA SER A 423 3.04 8.93 -9.56
C SER A 423 3.43 10.25 -10.22
N MET A 424 4.48 10.88 -9.69
CA MET A 424 5.07 12.09 -10.26
C MET A 424 5.88 11.74 -11.51
N LYS A 425 5.30 11.96 -12.71
CA LYS A 425 5.97 11.73 -13.98
C LYS A 425 6.91 12.89 -14.32
N ALA A 426 7.90 12.66 -15.18
CA ALA A 426 8.96 13.60 -15.53
C ALA A 426 8.49 15.05 -15.76
N LYS A 427 7.48 15.29 -16.61
CA LYS A 427 6.95 16.65 -16.87
C LYS A 427 6.20 17.23 -15.67
N SER A 428 5.44 16.41 -14.95
CA SER A 428 4.67 16.91 -13.81
C SER A 428 5.56 17.24 -12.62
N VAL A 429 6.56 16.39 -12.31
CA VAL A 429 7.47 16.64 -11.18
C VAL A 429 8.30 17.91 -11.41
N ILE A 430 8.77 18.19 -12.64
CA ILE A 430 9.47 19.43 -12.97
C ILE A 430 8.58 20.65 -12.69
N ARG A 431 7.29 20.60 -13.07
CA ARG A 431 6.35 21.71 -12.79
C ARG A 431 6.07 21.86 -11.30
N ASP A 432 5.88 20.77 -10.57
CA ASP A 432 5.62 20.81 -9.13
C ASP A 432 6.84 21.35 -8.36
N VAL A 433 8.04 20.84 -8.64
CA VAL A 433 9.29 21.29 -8.01
C VAL A 433 9.59 22.73 -8.37
N GLY A 434 9.44 23.13 -9.65
CA GLY A 434 9.68 24.51 -10.09
C GLY A 434 8.75 25.52 -9.38
N ARG A 435 7.47 25.16 -9.19
CA ARG A 435 6.53 25.96 -8.40
C ARG A 435 6.98 26.12 -6.95
N VAL A 436 7.43 25.04 -6.31
CA VAL A 436 7.90 25.06 -4.92
C VAL A 436 9.19 25.88 -4.78
N LEU A 437 10.09 25.81 -5.75
CA LEU A 437 11.32 26.62 -5.78
C LEU A 437 11.07 28.10 -6.11
N GLY A 438 9.81 28.51 -6.35
CA GLY A 438 9.44 29.90 -6.66
C GLY A 438 9.83 30.35 -8.07
N MET A 439 10.12 29.42 -8.98
CA MET A 439 10.42 29.73 -10.38
C MET A 439 9.15 30.21 -11.12
N SER A 440 9.32 31.07 -12.12
CA SER A 440 8.19 31.52 -12.93
C SER A 440 7.59 30.37 -13.75
N TYR A 441 6.26 30.40 -13.95
CA TYR A 441 5.57 29.39 -14.75
C TYR A 441 6.16 29.24 -16.17
N GLY A 442 6.54 30.39 -16.82
CA GLY A 442 7.10 30.37 -18.17
C GLY A 442 8.45 29.67 -18.26
N GLU A 443 9.34 29.88 -17.28
CA GLU A 443 10.64 29.20 -17.21
C GLU A 443 10.48 27.71 -17.01
N VAL A 444 9.67 27.32 -16.03
CA VAL A 444 9.42 25.91 -15.70
C VAL A 444 8.75 25.18 -16.86
N ASP A 445 7.74 25.77 -17.49
CA ASP A 445 7.05 25.15 -18.62
C ASP A 445 7.94 25.00 -19.85
N LYS A 446 8.87 25.94 -20.09
CA LYS A 446 9.90 25.82 -21.12
C LYS A 446 10.78 24.60 -20.88
N ILE A 447 11.25 24.40 -19.64
CA ILE A 447 12.07 23.23 -19.28
C ILE A 447 11.26 21.93 -19.39
N ALA A 448 10.02 21.91 -18.87
CA ALA A 448 9.16 20.74 -18.93
C ALA A 448 8.81 20.33 -20.37
N LYS A 449 8.67 21.28 -21.31
CA LYS A 449 8.47 21.00 -22.74
C LYS A 449 9.69 20.41 -23.45
N MET A 450 10.87 20.52 -22.88
CA MET A 450 12.08 19.87 -23.40
C MET A 450 12.11 18.36 -23.14
N ILE A 451 11.22 17.85 -22.27
CA ILE A 451 11.02 16.41 -22.05
C ILE A 451 10.14 15.84 -23.16
N PRO A 452 10.57 14.84 -23.96
CA PRO A 452 9.76 14.22 -25.00
C PRO A 452 8.47 13.58 -24.47
N ASP A 453 7.42 13.54 -25.31
CA ASP A 453 6.13 12.87 -24.98
C ASP A 453 6.18 11.40 -25.43
N GLU A 454 7.02 10.61 -24.77
CA GLU A 454 7.18 9.18 -25.03
C GLU A 454 6.76 8.36 -23.81
N LEU A 455 6.26 7.15 -24.06
CA LEU A 455 5.88 6.22 -23.01
C LEU A 455 7.09 5.85 -22.14
N LYS A 456 6.95 5.92 -20.80
CA LYS A 456 8.03 5.64 -19.84
C LYS A 456 9.27 6.54 -20.00
N MET A 457 9.07 7.77 -20.48
CA MET A 457 10.12 8.79 -20.51
C MET A 457 10.48 9.20 -19.08
N THR A 458 11.79 9.24 -18.78
CA THR A 458 12.35 9.75 -17.51
C THR A 458 13.18 11.00 -17.76
N ILE A 459 13.44 11.77 -16.70
CA ILE A 459 14.30 12.96 -16.80
C ILE A 459 15.72 12.58 -17.26
N ASP A 460 16.25 11.46 -16.78
CA ASP A 460 17.58 10.97 -17.22
C ASP A 460 17.60 10.60 -18.69
N LYS A 461 16.58 9.87 -19.18
CA LYS A 461 16.46 9.58 -20.62
C LYS A 461 16.34 10.85 -21.44
N ALA A 462 15.51 11.79 -21.00
CA ALA A 462 15.32 13.06 -21.69
C ALA A 462 16.63 13.88 -21.76
N GLN A 463 17.40 13.92 -20.67
CA GLN A 463 18.70 14.60 -20.65
C GLN A 463 19.71 13.98 -21.63
N ASN A 464 19.67 12.65 -21.82
CA ASN A 464 20.56 11.96 -22.77
C ASN A 464 20.16 12.19 -24.23
N ILE A 465 18.85 12.32 -24.50
CA ILE A 465 18.32 12.48 -25.87
C ILE A 465 18.36 13.96 -26.29
N ASN A 466 17.96 14.88 -25.40
CA ASN A 466 17.84 16.30 -25.69
C ASN A 466 19.13 17.05 -25.30
N LYS A 467 19.95 17.39 -26.28
CA LYS A 467 21.24 18.10 -26.10
C LYS A 467 21.04 19.51 -25.54
N ASP A 468 19.95 20.18 -25.87
CA ASP A 468 19.66 21.54 -25.38
C ASP A 468 19.30 21.51 -23.90
N LEU A 469 18.53 20.51 -23.44
CA LEU A 469 18.26 20.29 -22.02
C LEU A 469 19.57 20.02 -21.25
N ALA A 470 20.42 19.12 -21.78
CA ALA A 470 21.69 18.80 -21.16
C ALA A 470 22.63 20.02 -21.07
N LYS A 471 22.62 20.90 -22.09
CA LYS A 471 23.37 22.15 -22.11
C LYS A 471 22.81 23.15 -21.09
N LEU A 472 21.49 23.32 -21.04
CA LEU A 472 20.82 24.22 -20.10
C LEU A 472 21.12 23.84 -18.64
N ILE A 473 21.05 22.54 -18.29
CA ILE A 473 21.38 22.03 -16.94
C ILE A 473 22.82 22.38 -16.54
N LYS A 474 23.77 22.42 -17.52
CA LYS A 474 25.18 22.75 -17.24
C LYS A 474 25.41 24.26 -17.08
N GLN A 475 24.63 25.09 -17.77
CA GLN A 475 24.83 26.53 -17.85
C GLN A 475 24.02 27.33 -16.84
N ASP A 476 22.88 26.81 -16.41
CA ASP A 476 21.94 27.47 -15.51
C ASP A 476 21.84 26.74 -14.18
N SER A 477 22.27 27.39 -13.10
CA SER A 477 22.25 26.83 -11.74
C SER A 477 20.85 26.56 -11.24
N SER A 478 19.88 27.42 -11.58
CA SER A 478 18.48 27.25 -11.19
C SER A 478 17.85 26.03 -11.87
N CYS A 479 18.12 25.87 -13.18
CA CYS A 479 17.72 24.67 -13.93
C CYS A 479 18.39 23.41 -13.37
N LYS A 480 19.66 23.48 -13.00
CA LYS A 480 20.39 22.34 -12.39
C LYS A 480 19.75 21.93 -11.07
N THR A 481 19.44 22.88 -10.19
CA THR A 481 18.77 22.63 -8.90
C THR A 481 17.38 22.01 -9.12
N LEU A 482 16.57 22.61 -10.00
CA LEU A 482 15.26 22.07 -10.40
C LEU A 482 15.35 20.62 -10.86
N ILE A 483 16.25 20.31 -11.79
CA ILE A 483 16.37 18.96 -12.34
C ILE A 483 16.91 17.96 -11.30
N ASN A 484 17.84 18.36 -10.44
CA ASN A 484 18.38 17.48 -9.40
C ASN A 484 17.27 17.04 -8.42
N HIS A 485 16.46 17.97 -7.90
CA HIS A 485 15.33 17.61 -7.02
C HIS A 485 14.26 16.85 -7.79
N SER A 486 13.95 17.25 -9.03
CA SER A 486 12.98 16.54 -9.86
C SER A 486 13.35 15.07 -10.08
N LYS A 487 14.63 14.75 -10.32
CA LYS A 487 15.11 13.36 -10.46
C LYS A 487 14.91 12.53 -9.19
N LYS A 488 15.12 13.12 -8.01
CA LYS A 488 14.92 12.43 -6.73
C LYS A 488 13.45 12.14 -6.44
N LEU A 489 12.55 12.98 -6.93
CA LEU A 489 11.12 12.87 -6.71
C LEU A 489 10.36 12.20 -7.86
N GLU A 490 11.01 11.99 -9.02
CA GLU A 490 10.40 11.32 -10.17
C GLU A 490 10.02 9.89 -9.82
N GLY A 491 8.80 9.48 -10.15
CA GLY A 491 8.27 8.15 -9.92
C GLY A 491 7.64 7.93 -8.55
N LEU A 492 7.89 8.79 -7.56
CA LEU A 492 7.27 8.70 -6.23
C LEU A 492 5.75 8.91 -6.29
N HIS A 493 5.03 8.29 -5.39
CA HIS A 493 3.58 8.38 -5.30
C HIS A 493 3.15 9.77 -4.77
N ARG A 494 2.09 10.31 -5.37
CA ARG A 494 1.58 11.64 -5.04
C ARG A 494 0.20 11.61 -4.39
N HIS A 495 -0.67 10.77 -4.90
CA HIS A 495 -2.04 10.64 -4.41
C HIS A 495 -2.56 9.22 -4.68
N ALA A 496 -3.50 8.82 -3.83
CA ALA A 496 -4.33 7.65 -4.05
C ALA A 496 -5.66 8.06 -4.70
N SER A 497 -6.20 7.20 -5.52
CA SER A 497 -7.51 7.38 -6.16
C SER A 497 -8.20 6.03 -6.34
N THR A 498 -9.45 6.04 -6.79
CA THR A 498 -10.20 4.81 -7.07
C THR A 498 -10.00 4.42 -8.53
N HIS A 499 -9.74 3.15 -8.78
CA HIS A 499 -9.65 2.60 -10.14
C HIS A 499 -10.96 2.81 -10.89
N ALA A 500 -10.86 3.23 -12.16
CA ALA A 500 -12.04 3.54 -12.96
C ALA A 500 -12.95 2.33 -13.22
N ALA A 501 -12.43 1.10 -13.18
CA ALA A 501 -13.16 -0.10 -13.60
C ALA A 501 -13.05 -1.30 -12.62
N GLY A 502 -11.96 -1.43 -11.87
CA GLY A 502 -11.68 -2.64 -11.10
C GLY A 502 -12.45 -2.75 -9.78
N ILE A 503 -13.02 -3.92 -9.52
CA ILE A 503 -13.67 -4.28 -8.26
C ILE A 503 -13.04 -5.57 -7.76
N VAL A 504 -12.78 -5.65 -6.46
CA VAL A 504 -12.36 -6.87 -5.77
C VAL A 504 -13.57 -7.43 -5.03
N ILE A 505 -13.80 -8.73 -5.19
CA ILE A 505 -14.76 -9.50 -4.39
C ILE A 505 -13.95 -10.55 -3.64
N ALA A 506 -14.03 -10.54 -2.31
CA ALA A 506 -13.31 -11.44 -1.43
C ALA A 506 -14.26 -12.08 -0.41
N PRO A 507 -13.90 -13.24 0.21
CA PRO A 507 -14.69 -13.87 1.26
C PRO A 507 -14.96 -12.98 2.45
#